data_ef1d8843fb1684b422ead86ae1976dc0
#
_entry.id   ef1d8843fb1684b422ead86ae1976dc0
#
_cell.length_a   1.000
_cell.length_b   1.000
_cell.length_c   1.000
_cell.angle_alpha   90.00
_cell.angle_beta   90.00
_cell.angle_gamma   90.00
#
_symmetry.space_group_name_H-M   'P 1'
#
loop_
_entity.id
_entity.type
_entity.pdbx_description
1 polymer ?
#
loop_
_entity_poly.entity_id
_entity_poly.type
_entity_poly.pdbx_seq_one_letter_code
_entity_poly.pdbx_strand_id
1 'polypeptide(L)'
;PRILILNCPTVGVDVGAKSDIHEIVRNLASTHGVGVIVISDDIYEIMQLCNRVLVMREGTIALEQNTKDTTMEYLEASLASDSEVIQ
;
A
#
# COMPACT_ATOMS: atom_id res chain seq x y z
N PRO A 1 10.55 18.72 5.37
CA PRO A 1 9.98 17.48 4.87
C PRO A 1 8.49 17.60 4.66
N ARG A 2 8.02 16.95 3.61
CA ARG A 2 6.62 16.98 3.24
C ARG A 2 6.05 15.57 3.30
N ILE A 3 4.76 15.50 3.56
CA ILE A 3 4.06 14.21 3.57
C ILE A 3 2.91 14.32 2.58
N LEU A 4 2.82 13.34 1.70
CA LEU A 4 1.75 13.23 0.73
C LEU A 4 0.93 12.00 1.04
N ILE A 5 -0.39 12.17 1.13
CA ILE A 5 -1.30 11.05 1.37
C ILE A 5 -2.12 10.83 0.10
N LEU A 6 -2.04 9.62 -0.44
CA LEU A 6 -2.76 9.22 -1.65
C LEU A 6 -3.77 8.16 -1.30
N ASN A 7 -5.04 8.45 -1.53
CA ASN A 7 -6.12 7.51 -1.24
C ASN A 7 -6.59 6.86 -2.53
N CYS A 8 -6.27 5.58 -2.70
CA CYS A 8 -6.64 4.79 -3.88
C CYS A 8 -6.24 5.49 -5.19
N PRO A 9 -4.95 5.81 -5.36
CA PRO A 9 -4.52 6.72 -6.43
C PRO A 9 -4.73 6.16 -7.83
N THR A 10 -4.90 4.85 -7.99
CA THR A 10 -5.02 4.23 -9.30
C THR A 10 -6.37 3.60 -9.56
N VAL A 11 -7.39 3.92 -8.74
CA VAL A 11 -8.74 3.41 -8.97
C VAL A 11 -9.27 3.98 -10.30
N GLY A 12 -9.74 3.07 -11.16
CA GLY A 12 -10.31 3.46 -12.46
C GLY A 12 -9.27 3.79 -13.51
N VAL A 13 -7.99 3.59 -13.23
CA VAL A 13 -6.89 3.91 -14.14
C VAL A 13 -6.42 2.63 -14.82
N ASP A 14 -6.09 2.71 -16.12
CA ASP A 14 -5.61 1.53 -16.84
C ASP A 14 -4.15 1.19 -16.45
N VAL A 15 -3.68 0.01 -16.88
CA VAL A 15 -2.39 -0.53 -16.48
C VAL A 15 -1.23 0.38 -16.86
N GLY A 16 -1.25 0.96 -18.04
CA GLY A 16 -0.17 1.84 -18.50
C GLY A 16 -0.10 3.10 -17.67
N ALA A 17 -1.25 3.72 -17.40
CA ALA A 17 -1.32 4.93 -16.61
C ALA A 17 -0.99 4.66 -15.14
N LYS A 18 -1.31 3.47 -14.62
CA LYS A 18 -0.89 3.09 -13.26
C LYS A 18 0.62 3.10 -13.13
N SER A 19 1.32 2.57 -14.12
CA SER A 19 2.77 2.54 -14.12
C SER A 19 3.36 3.94 -14.07
N ASP A 20 2.79 4.87 -14.82
CA ASP A 20 3.23 6.27 -14.82
C ASP A 20 3.01 6.93 -13.46
N ILE A 21 1.86 6.69 -12.85
CA ILE A 21 1.56 7.22 -11.52
C ILE A 21 2.54 6.67 -10.49
N HIS A 22 2.82 5.38 -10.53
CA HIS A 22 3.76 4.76 -9.61
C HIS A 22 5.16 5.34 -9.75
N GLU A 23 5.59 5.63 -10.97
CA GLU A 23 6.88 6.22 -11.21
C GLU A 23 6.97 7.63 -10.63
N ILE A 24 5.93 8.43 -10.80
CA ILE A 24 5.86 9.77 -10.22
C ILE A 24 5.97 9.69 -8.70
N VAL A 25 5.25 8.78 -8.08
CA VAL A 25 5.26 8.61 -6.62
C VAL A 25 6.64 8.20 -6.13
N ARG A 26 7.29 7.25 -6.82
CA ARG A 26 8.64 6.82 -6.46
C ARG A 26 9.63 7.97 -6.55
N ASN A 27 9.51 8.79 -7.57
CA ASN A 27 10.40 9.94 -7.73
C ASN A 27 10.21 10.97 -6.61
N LEU A 28 8.98 11.22 -6.21
CA LEU A 28 8.72 12.13 -5.09
C LEU A 28 9.39 11.63 -3.82
N ALA A 29 9.27 10.35 -3.54
CA ALA A 29 9.83 9.78 -2.32
C ALA A 29 11.35 9.72 -2.35
N SER A 30 11.94 9.27 -3.47
CA SER A 30 13.38 9.01 -3.54
C SER A 30 14.19 10.25 -3.89
N THR A 31 13.67 11.11 -4.75
CA THR A 31 14.45 12.26 -5.27
C THR A 31 14.13 13.53 -4.50
N HIS A 32 12.90 13.73 -4.10
CA HIS A 32 12.47 14.97 -3.45
C HIS A 32 12.28 14.83 -1.94
N GLY A 33 12.54 13.65 -1.38
CA GLY A 33 12.47 13.45 0.06
C GLY A 33 11.08 13.57 0.65
N VAL A 34 10.04 13.33 -0.16
CA VAL A 34 8.66 13.40 0.30
C VAL A 34 8.28 12.07 0.93
N GLY A 35 7.75 12.11 2.14
CA GLY A 35 7.14 10.92 2.74
C GLY A 35 5.79 10.67 2.10
N VAL A 36 5.59 9.48 1.53
CA VAL A 36 4.34 9.17 0.83
C VAL A 36 3.59 8.05 1.57
N ILE A 37 2.33 8.31 1.86
CA ILE A 37 1.43 7.31 2.44
C ILE A 37 0.41 6.96 1.38
N VAL A 38 0.35 5.68 1.01
CA VAL A 38 -0.60 5.18 0.03
C VAL A 38 -1.66 4.34 0.73
N ILE A 39 -2.91 4.69 0.55
CA ILE A 39 -4.03 3.93 1.09
C ILE A 39 -4.66 3.18 -0.08
N SER A 40 -4.68 1.87 0.00
CA SER A 40 -5.21 1.04 -1.08
C SER A 40 -5.68 -0.31 -0.55
N ASP A 41 -6.68 -0.88 -1.20
CA ASP A 41 -7.10 -2.26 -0.96
C ASP A 41 -6.47 -3.22 -1.99
N ASP A 42 -5.69 -2.69 -2.89
CA ASP A 42 -4.99 -3.48 -3.91
C ASP A 42 -3.61 -3.88 -3.37
N ILE A 43 -3.51 -5.11 -2.89
CA ILE A 43 -2.27 -5.62 -2.30
C ILE A 43 -1.13 -5.61 -3.31
N TYR A 44 -1.42 -5.92 -4.58
CA TYR A 44 -0.42 -5.91 -5.61
C TYR A 44 0.22 -4.53 -5.76
N GLU A 45 -0.61 -3.48 -5.76
CA GLU A 45 -0.13 -2.10 -5.83
C GLU A 45 0.76 -1.76 -4.65
N ILE A 46 0.35 -2.13 -3.45
CA ILE A 46 1.13 -1.89 -2.23
C ILE A 46 2.50 -2.58 -2.32
N MET A 47 2.53 -3.82 -2.76
CA MET A 47 3.78 -4.56 -2.87
C MET A 47 4.71 -3.97 -3.93
N GLN A 48 4.15 -3.42 -5.00
CA GLN A 48 4.94 -2.82 -6.08
C GLN A 48 5.48 -1.44 -5.71
N LEU A 49 4.71 -0.67 -4.98
CA LEU A 49 4.96 0.75 -4.80
C LEU A 49 5.61 1.09 -3.46
N CYS A 50 5.26 0.40 -2.41
CA CYS A 50 5.61 0.78 -1.05
C CYS A 50 6.75 -0.07 -0.51
N ASN A 51 7.55 0.52 0.39
CA ASN A 51 8.60 -0.22 1.06
C ASN A 51 8.19 -0.70 2.46
N ARG A 52 7.07 -0.21 2.97
CA ARG A 52 6.51 -0.66 4.24
C ARG A 52 5.00 -0.72 4.14
N VAL A 53 4.40 -1.73 4.75
CA VAL A 53 2.96 -1.93 4.71
C VAL A 53 2.40 -2.03 6.12
N LEU A 54 1.27 -1.38 6.31
CA LEU A 54 0.48 -1.46 7.54
C LEU A 54 -0.88 -2.02 7.18
N VAL A 55 -1.33 -3.03 7.91
CA VAL A 55 -2.69 -3.55 7.77
C VAL A 55 -3.51 -3.01 8.91
N MET A 56 -4.60 -2.33 8.59
CA MET A 56 -5.49 -1.76 9.60
C MET A 56 -6.75 -2.58 9.73
N ARG A 57 -7.22 -2.68 10.96
CA ARG A 57 -8.39 -3.47 11.29
C ARG A 57 -9.11 -2.79 12.45
N GLU A 58 -10.38 -2.43 12.20
CA GLU A 58 -11.22 -1.81 13.22
C GLU A 58 -10.57 -0.58 13.86
N GLY A 59 -9.95 0.25 13.03
CA GLY A 59 -9.34 1.49 13.50
C GLY A 59 -7.97 1.34 14.14
N THR A 60 -7.40 0.15 14.17
CA THR A 60 -6.08 -0.09 14.74
C THR A 60 -5.15 -0.73 13.73
N ILE A 61 -3.85 -0.62 14.00
CA ILE A 61 -2.83 -1.25 13.17
C ILE A 61 -2.68 -2.70 13.65
N ALA A 62 -3.10 -3.64 12.80
CA ALA A 62 -3.03 -5.06 13.13
C ALA A 62 -1.70 -5.69 12.75
N LEU A 63 -1.01 -5.13 11.75
CA LEU A 63 0.23 -5.68 11.23
C LEU A 63 1.07 -4.56 10.64
N GLU A 64 2.38 -4.65 10.85
CA GLU A 64 3.34 -3.74 10.22
C GLU A 64 4.55 -4.55 9.77
N GLN A 65 4.90 -4.45 8.48
CA GLN A 65 6.05 -5.17 7.93
C GLN A 65 6.69 -4.39 6.79
N ASN A 66 7.96 -4.65 6.55
CA ASN A 66 8.59 -4.22 5.31
C ASN A 66 8.08 -5.10 4.18
N THR A 67 7.83 -4.51 3.00
CA THR A 67 7.29 -5.29 1.88
C THR A 67 8.26 -6.38 1.42
N LYS A 68 9.55 -6.17 1.58
CA LYS A 68 10.55 -7.20 1.23
C LYS A 68 10.54 -8.39 2.18
N ASP A 69 9.92 -8.27 3.35
CA ASP A 69 9.88 -9.31 4.37
C ASP A 69 8.54 -10.01 4.44
N THR A 70 7.63 -9.71 3.53
CA THR A 70 6.30 -10.31 3.50
C THR A 70 5.95 -10.76 2.08
N THR A 71 4.80 -11.38 1.92
CA THR A 71 4.31 -11.84 0.62
C THR A 71 2.87 -11.38 0.42
N MET A 72 2.42 -11.41 -0.84
CA MET A 72 1.02 -11.11 -1.15
C MET A 72 0.09 -12.10 -0.44
N GLU A 73 0.47 -13.36 -0.42
CA GLU A 73 -0.31 -14.42 0.21
C GLU A 73 -0.49 -14.15 1.70
N TYR A 74 0.57 -13.73 2.37
CA TYR A 74 0.51 -13.42 3.79
C TYR A 74 -0.40 -12.24 4.07
N LEU A 75 -0.29 -11.19 3.26
CA LEU A 75 -1.12 -10.01 3.41
C LEU A 75 -2.60 -10.31 3.12
N GLU A 76 -2.86 -11.09 2.08
CA GLU A 76 -4.22 -11.51 1.75
C GLU A 76 -4.83 -12.32 2.89
N ALA A 77 -4.06 -13.23 3.48
CA ALA A 77 -4.51 -14.02 4.61
C ALA A 77 -4.80 -13.14 5.83
N SER A 78 -3.97 -12.12 6.05
CA SER A 78 -4.18 -11.19 7.15
C SER A 78 -5.47 -10.40 7.01
N LEU A 79 -5.82 -10.00 5.79
CA LEU A 79 -7.09 -9.33 5.52
C LEU A 79 -8.26 -10.29 5.63
N ALA A 80 -8.11 -11.50 5.13
CA ALA A 80 -9.18 -12.51 5.17
C ALA A 80 -9.49 -12.98 6.57
N SER A 81 -8.52 -12.93 7.49
CA SER A 81 -8.74 -13.40 8.86
C SER A 81 -9.77 -12.56 9.60
N ASP A 82 -10.06 -11.35 9.14
CA ASP A 82 -11.15 -10.56 9.68
C ASP A 82 -12.48 -11.28 9.58
N SER A 83 -12.72 -11.92 8.43
CA SER A 83 -13.96 -12.64 8.21
C SER A 83 -14.07 -13.85 9.14
N GLU A 84 -12.95 -14.48 9.42
CA GLU A 84 -12.93 -15.65 10.30
C GLU A 84 -13.20 -15.29 11.75
N VAL A 85 -12.66 -14.15 12.19
CA VAL A 85 -12.82 -13.70 13.57
C VAL A 85 -14.28 -13.40 13.89
N ILE A 86 -15.03 -12.93 12.92
CA ILE A 86 -16.42 -12.56 13.09
C ILE A 86 -17.30 -13.80 13.24
N GLN A 87 -16.87 -14.89 12.69
CA GLN A 87 -17.59 -16.13 12.77
C GLN A 87 -17.47 -16.78 14.15
#